data_21eac8e51dc4b74d16a74edc3b9fddca
#
_entry.id   21eac8e51dc4b74d16a74edc3b9fddca
#
_cell.length_a   1.000
_cell.length_b   1.000
_cell.length_c   1.000
_cell.angle_alpha   90.00
_cell.angle_beta   90.00
_cell.angle_gamma   90.00
#
_symmetry.space_group_name_H-M   'P 1'
#
loop_
_entity.id
_entity.type
_entity.pdbx_description
1 polymer ?
#
loop_
_entity_poly.entity_id
_entity_poly.type
_entity_poly.pdbx_seq_one_letter_code
_entity_poly.pdbx_strand_id
1 'polypeptide(L)'
;METAGAETLFCGHTHQPYVRELSGGSIRVSVQQRGNEQASEQEMTLPMRRIVNAGSVGEPRHGSTKATYVVHDDNTGDVSIREVDYDVAKTCRAIVEAGLPDVFAWRLSHGFEYAERAEDASHVCER
;
A
#
# COMPACT_ATOMS: atom_id res chain seq x y z
N MET A 1 13.87 6.01 -4.32
CA MET A 1 13.52 5.81 -5.73
C MET A 1 14.55 6.43 -6.67
N GLU A 2 15.00 7.66 -6.46
CA GLU A 2 16.05 8.25 -7.32
C GLU A 2 17.33 7.43 -7.34
N THR A 3 17.79 6.99 -6.17
CA THR A 3 19.01 6.19 -6.03
C THR A 3 18.91 4.81 -6.69
N ALA A 4 17.71 4.25 -6.81
CA ALA A 4 17.48 2.94 -7.41
C ALA A 4 17.12 3.00 -8.90
N GLY A 5 16.88 4.20 -9.46
CA GLY A 5 16.39 4.37 -10.84
C GLY A 5 15.02 3.75 -11.12
N ALA A 6 14.28 3.40 -10.07
CA ALA A 6 13.00 2.68 -10.20
C ALA A 6 11.85 3.64 -10.49
N GLU A 7 10.97 3.26 -11.43
CA GLU A 7 9.74 3.99 -11.76
C GLU A 7 8.57 3.57 -10.87
N THR A 8 8.52 2.32 -10.46
CA THR A 8 7.48 1.76 -9.59
C THR A 8 8.10 1.14 -8.34
N LEU A 9 7.55 1.49 -7.18
CA LEU A 9 7.89 0.92 -5.88
C LEU A 9 6.70 0.14 -5.34
N PHE A 10 6.86 -1.15 -5.13
CA PHE A 10 5.88 -1.98 -4.42
C PHE A 10 6.22 -2.04 -2.93
N CYS A 11 5.22 -1.88 -2.09
CA CYS A 11 5.34 -1.92 -0.64
C CYS A 11 4.12 -2.57 0.02
N GLY A 12 4.17 -2.73 1.32
CA GLY A 12 3.10 -3.24 2.17
C GLY A 12 3.07 -2.49 3.50
N HIS A 13 2.98 -3.22 4.63
CA HIS A 13 3.04 -2.76 6.01
C HIS A 13 1.79 -2.04 6.52
N THR A 14 1.24 -1.08 5.80
CA THR A 14 0.04 -0.34 6.26
C THR A 14 -1.24 -1.15 6.17
N HIS A 15 -1.25 -2.26 5.43
CA HIS A 15 -2.42 -3.10 5.15
C HIS A 15 -3.57 -2.35 4.47
N GLN A 16 -3.27 -1.22 3.83
CA GLN A 16 -4.20 -0.42 3.06
C GLN A 16 -3.75 -0.41 1.61
N PRO A 17 -4.55 -0.95 0.66
CA PRO A 17 -4.20 -0.97 -0.74
C PRO A 17 -4.32 0.42 -1.37
N TYR A 18 -3.31 0.86 -2.10
CA TYR A 18 -3.36 2.10 -2.87
C TYR A 18 -2.32 2.14 -3.99
N VAL A 19 -2.60 2.96 -4.98
CA VAL A 19 -1.63 3.43 -5.98
C VAL A 19 -1.52 4.94 -5.82
N ARG A 20 -0.30 5.45 -5.66
CA ARG A 20 -0.02 6.89 -5.66
C ARG A 20 0.97 7.20 -6.76
N GLU A 21 0.60 8.11 -7.63
CA GLU A 21 1.45 8.63 -8.68
C GLU A 21 2.12 9.91 -8.19
N LEU A 22 3.43 9.95 -8.36
CA LEU A 22 4.24 11.14 -8.20
C LEU A 22 4.43 11.71 -9.60
N SER A 23 3.64 12.71 -9.96
CA SER A 23 3.78 13.38 -11.24
C SER A 23 5.20 13.93 -11.36
N GLY A 24 5.84 13.66 -12.50
CA GLY A 24 7.11 14.23 -12.84
C GLY A 24 7.00 15.76 -12.83
N GLY A 25 7.75 16.41 -11.94
CA GLY A 25 7.94 17.85 -12.00
C GLY A 25 9.09 18.19 -12.91
N SER A 26 9.21 19.45 -13.34
CA SER A 26 10.44 19.95 -13.91
C SER A 26 11.27 20.63 -12.83
N ILE A 27 12.56 20.35 -12.82
CA ILE A 27 13.53 21.07 -11.99
C ILE A 27 14.42 21.90 -12.91
N ARG A 28 14.63 23.17 -12.54
CA ARG A 28 15.61 24.01 -13.19
C ARG A 28 16.95 23.84 -12.50
N VAL A 29 17.91 23.34 -13.22
CA VAL A 29 19.28 23.16 -12.73
C VAL A 29 20.15 24.22 -13.37
N SER A 30 20.74 25.09 -12.53
CA SER A 30 21.74 26.03 -12.98
C SER A 30 23.09 25.30 -13.09
N VAL A 31 23.59 25.12 -14.32
CA VAL A 31 24.88 24.49 -14.57
C VAL A 31 25.92 25.60 -14.81
N GLN A 32 26.84 25.78 -13.87
CA GLN A 32 28.02 26.60 -14.06
C GLN A 32 29.12 25.76 -14.71
N GLN A 33 29.47 26.09 -15.94
CA GLN A 33 30.65 25.52 -16.56
C GLN A 33 31.89 26.24 -16.06
N ARG A 34 32.94 25.47 -15.65
CA ARG A 34 34.24 26.04 -15.27
C ARG A 34 34.81 26.86 -16.43
N GLY A 35 34.93 28.18 -16.24
CA GLY A 35 35.52 29.08 -17.19
C GLY A 35 34.54 29.93 -18.00
N ASN A 36 33.27 29.85 -17.78
CA ASN A 36 32.25 30.72 -18.39
C ASN A 36 31.38 31.37 -17.32
N GLU A 37 31.27 32.69 -17.29
CA GLU A 37 30.47 33.43 -16.32
C GLU A 37 28.95 33.34 -16.58
N GLN A 38 28.54 32.69 -17.66
CA GLN A 38 27.13 32.50 -17.99
C GLN A 38 26.64 31.13 -17.49
N ALA A 39 25.79 31.14 -16.45
CA ALA A 39 25.05 29.96 -16.03
C ALA A 39 23.98 29.62 -17.09
N SER A 40 24.00 28.41 -17.62
CA SER A 40 22.89 27.90 -18.44
C SER A 40 21.87 27.22 -17.53
N GLU A 41 20.59 27.62 -17.61
CA GLU A 41 19.51 26.92 -16.98
C GLU A 41 19.07 25.76 -17.86
N GLN A 42 19.12 24.55 -17.35
CA GLN A 42 18.55 23.37 -17.97
C GLN A 42 17.29 22.96 -17.21
N GLU A 43 16.21 22.85 -17.94
CA GLU A 43 14.99 22.24 -17.40
C GLU A 43 15.05 20.74 -17.60
N MET A 44 15.04 20.00 -16.50
CA MET A 44 15.03 18.54 -16.51
C MET A 44 13.66 18.04 -16.07
N THR A 45 12.98 17.31 -16.94
CA THR A 45 11.71 16.66 -16.61
C THR A 45 12.00 15.39 -15.82
N LEU A 46 11.42 15.27 -14.63
CA LEU A 46 11.51 14.07 -13.84
C LEU A 46 10.53 13.01 -14.38
N PRO A 47 10.92 11.76 -14.49
CA PRO A 47 10.01 10.69 -14.91
C PRO A 47 8.88 10.52 -13.90
N MET A 48 7.70 10.14 -14.40
CA MET A 48 6.59 9.74 -13.55
C MET A 48 7.01 8.54 -12.71
N ARG A 49 6.71 8.59 -11.43
CA ARG A 49 6.99 7.51 -10.47
C ARG A 49 5.72 7.15 -9.72
N ARG A 50 5.58 5.91 -9.32
CA ARG A 50 4.44 5.47 -8.52
C ARG A 50 4.85 4.60 -7.35
N ILE A 51 4.05 4.70 -6.29
CA ILE A 51 4.13 3.84 -5.10
C ILE A 51 2.86 3.03 -5.05
N VAL A 52 3.02 1.72 -4.96
CA VAL A 52 1.92 0.75 -4.93
C VAL A 52 1.99 -0.02 -3.62
N ASN A 53 0.95 0.11 -2.80
CA ASN A 53 0.80 -0.72 -1.62
C ASN A 53 -0.18 -1.85 -1.95
N ALA A 54 0.25 -3.09 -1.76
CA ALA A 54 -0.55 -4.26 -2.09
C ALA A 54 -1.69 -4.54 -1.10
N GLY A 55 -1.73 -3.83 0.02
CA GLY A 55 -2.71 -4.09 1.07
C GLY A 55 -2.34 -5.29 1.92
N SER A 56 -3.28 -6.19 2.15
CA SER A 56 -3.07 -7.37 3.01
C SER A 56 -3.91 -8.56 2.55
N VAL A 57 -3.35 -9.75 2.70
CA VAL A 57 -4.08 -11.03 2.49
C VAL A 57 -4.68 -11.59 3.78
N GLY A 58 -4.28 -11.09 4.96
CA GLY A 58 -4.67 -11.69 6.23
C GLY A 58 -5.06 -10.71 7.33
N GLU A 59 -4.85 -9.41 7.15
CA GLU A 59 -5.24 -8.39 8.14
C GLU A 59 -5.56 -7.06 7.43
N PRO A 60 -6.65 -6.99 6.66
CA PRO A 60 -7.03 -5.76 5.96
C PRO A 60 -7.39 -4.66 6.96
N ARG A 61 -7.07 -3.39 6.61
CA ARG A 61 -7.31 -2.21 7.46
C ARG A 61 -7.97 -1.07 6.69
N HIS A 62 -8.76 -1.40 5.67
CA HIS A 62 -9.41 -0.42 4.79
C HIS A 62 -10.93 -0.58 4.72
N GLY A 63 -11.51 -1.27 5.72
CA GLY A 63 -12.95 -1.48 5.82
C GLY A 63 -13.50 -2.64 5.02
N SER A 64 -12.63 -3.42 4.37
CA SER A 64 -13.00 -4.64 3.67
C SER A 64 -12.34 -5.85 4.35
N THR A 65 -13.04 -6.99 4.34
CA THR A 65 -12.49 -8.27 4.83
C THR A 65 -11.82 -9.09 3.74
N LYS A 66 -11.83 -8.59 2.50
CA LYS A 66 -11.25 -9.27 1.34
C LYS A 66 -9.73 -9.25 1.38
N ALA A 67 -9.14 -10.32 0.90
CA ALA A 67 -7.70 -10.35 0.63
C ALA A 67 -7.37 -9.48 -0.58
N THR A 68 -6.28 -8.72 -0.51
CA THR A 68 -5.83 -7.85 -1.60
C THR A 68 -4.49 -8.29 -2.15
N TYR A 69 -4.32 -8.15 -3.47
CA TYR A 69 -3.06 -8.37 -4.17
C TYR A 69 -2.93 -7.43 -5.36
N VAL A 70 -1.74 -7.34 -5.92
CA VAL A 70 -1.43 -6.49 -7.07
C VAL A 70 -1.05 -7.35 -8.25
N VAL A 71 -1.56 -6.96 -9.42
CA VAL A 71 -1.10 -7.46 -10.71
C VAL A 71 -0.36 -6.33 -11.42
N HIS A 72 0.86 -6.60 -11.86
CA HIS A 72 1.67 -5.70 -12.67
C HIS A 72 1.96 -6.34 -14.02
N ASP A 73 1.70 -5.61 -15.09
CA ASP A 73 2.06 -6.02 -16.45
C ASP A 73 3.37 -5.37 -16.85
N ASP A 74 4.40 -6.16 -17.02
CA ASP A 74 5.76 -5.68 -17.34
C ASP A 74 5.86 -5.09 -18.75
N ASN A 75 4.93 -5.42 -19.66
CA ASN A 75 4.97 -4.91 -21.03
C ASN A 75 4.29 -3.55 -21.14
N THR A 76 3.18 -3.35 -20.44
CA THR A 76 2.42 -2.09 -20.48
C THR A 76 2.76 -1.16 -19.32
N GLY A 77 3.32 -1.71 -18.25
CA GLY A 77 3.55 -1.02 -16.99
C GLY A 77 2.27 -0.81 -16.17
N ASP A 78 1.15 -1.43 -16.58
CA ASP A 78 -0.11 -1.30 -15.88
C ASP A 78 -0.06 -1.97 -14.50
N VAL A 79 -0.73 -1.33 -13.54
CA VAL A 79 -0.86 -1.83 -12.18
C VAL A 79 -2.33 -1.88 -11.81
N SER A 80 -2.80 -3.02 -11.33
CA SER A 80 -4.15 -3.17 -10.82
C SER A 80 -4.18 -3.84 -9.46
N ILE A 81 -4.96 -3.27 -8.53
CA ILE A 81 -5.26 -3.88 -7.24
C ILE A 81 -6.48 -4.79 -7.43
N ARG A 82 -6.38 -6.00 -6.93
CA ARG A 82 -7.43 -7.01 -6.98
C ARG A 82 -7.84 -7.42 -5.57
N GLU A 83 -9.12 -7.72 -5.41
CA GLU A 83 -9.70 -8.21 -4.16
C GLU A 83 -10.27 -9.61 -4.35
N VAL A 84 -10.09 -10.47 -3.36
CA VAL A 84 -10.60 -11.85 -3.37
C VAL A 84 -11.35 -12.15 -2.09
N ASP A 85 -12.55 -12.69 -2.24
CA ASP A 85 -13.32 -13.25 -1.13
C ASP A 85 -12.73 -14.60 -0.69
N TYR A 86 -12.70 -14.83 0.61
CA TYR A 86 -12.29 -16.10 1.21
C TYR A 86 -13.09 -16.38 2.49
N ASP A 87 -12.99 -17.58 3.04
CA ASP A 87 -13.70 -17.96 4.27
C ASP A 87 -13.05 -17.33 5.52
N VAL A 88 -13.40 -16.07 5.76
CA VAL A 88 -12.95 -15.29 6.92
C VAL A 88 -13.32 -15.99 8.22
N ALA A 89 -14.54 -16.52 8.31
CA ALA A 89 -15.04 -17.18 9.52
C ALA A 89 -14.20 -18.41 9.88
N LYS A 90 -13.78 -19.19 8.88
CA LYS A 90 -12.87 -20.33 9.09
C LYS A 90 -11.52 -19.87 9.67
N THR A 91 -10.98 -18.78 9.15
CA THR A 91 -9.68 -18.24 9.62
C THR A 91 -9.82 -17.70 11.04
N CYS A 92 -10.91 -16.98 11.36
CA CYS A 92 -11.18 -16.50 12.72
C CYS A 92 -11.27 -17.66 13.73
N ARG A 93 -11.99 -18.74 13.39
CA ARG A 93 -12.05 -19.94 14.24
C ARG A 93 -10.65 -20.54 14.46
N ALA A 94 -9.85 -20.66 13.43
CA ALA A 94 -8.49 -21.19 13.55
C ALA A 94 -7.60 -20.32 14.47
N ILE A 95 -7.76 -19.00 14.45
CA ILE A 95 -7.06 -18.08 15.35
C ILE A 95 -7.43 -18.36 16.80
N VAL A 96 -8.73 -18.49 17.11
CA VAL A 96 -9.21 -18.76 18.45
C VAL A 96 -8.79 -20.17 18.93
N GLU A 97 -8.94 -21.18 18.09
CA GLU A 97 -8.53 -22.57 18.39
C GLU A 97 -7.02 -22.69 18.63
N ALA A 98 -6.21 -21.85 17.98
CA ALA A 98 -4.77 -21.78 18.22
C ALA A 98 -4.40 -21.06 19.54
N GLY A 99 -5.37 -20.55 20.30
CA GLY A 99 -5.15 -19.80 21.55
C GLY A 99 -4.51 -18.42 21.35
N LEU A 100 -4.63 -17.85 20.14
CA LEU A 100 -4.18 -16.49 19.87
C LEU A 100 -5.21 -15.48 20.43
N PRO A 101 -4.78 -14.24 20.75
CA PRO A 101 -5.68 -13.21 21.24
C PRO A 101 -6.85 -12.94 20.29
N ASP A 102 -8.07 -12.85 20.82
CA ASP A 102 -9.32 -12.66 20.06
C ASP A 102 -9.32 -11.41 19.18
N VAL A 103 -8.53 -10.40 19.54
CA VAL A 103 -8.35 -9.18 18.78
C VAL A 103 -7.89 -9.44 17.34
N PHE A 104 -7.14 -10.51 17.08
CA PHE A 104 -6.71 -10.86 15.73
C PHE A 104 -7.88 -11.38 14.89
N ALA A 105 -8.75 -12.22 15.46
CA ALA A 105 -9.98 -12.66 14.80
C ALA A 105 -10.94 -11.49 14.56
N TRP A 106 -11.04 -10.58 15.53
CA TRP A 106 -11.88 -9.40 15.42
C TRP A 106 -11.40 -8.48 14.27
N ARG A 107 -10.11 -8.14 14.20
CA ARG A 107 -9.54 -7.32 13.12
C ARG A 107 -9.80 -7.91 11.75
N LEU A 108 -9.62 -9.23 11.63
CA LEU A 108 -9.85 -9.94 10.39
C LEU A 108 -11.32 -9.90 9.96
N SER A 109 -12.25 -10.07 10.89
CA SER A 109 -13.70 -10.08 10.61
C SER A 109 -14.29 -8.70 10.33
N HIS A 110 -13.60 -7.63 10.71
CA HIS A 110 -14.08 -6.25 10.53
C HIS A 110 -13.29 -5.45 9.50
N GLY A 111 -12.07 -5.85 9.17
CA GLY A 111 -11.21 -5.14 8.21
C GLY A 111 -10.68 -3.79 8.72
N PHE A 112 -10.69 -3.56 10.03
CA PHE A 112 -10.22 -2.34 10.68
C PHE A 112 -9.20 -2.61 11.78
N GLU A 113 -8.45 -1.59 12.16
CA GLU A 113 -7.60 -1.63 13.32
C GLU A 113 -8.43 -1.45 14.60
N TYR A 114 -8.14 -2.26 15.63
CA TYR A 114 -8.93 -2.29 16.88
C TYR A 114 -9.04 -0.94 17.60
N ALA A 115 -8.05 -0.06 17.42
CA ALA A 115 -8.00 1.25 18.08
C ALA A 115 -9.07 2.26 17.61
N GLU A 116 -9.70 2.01 16.45
CA GLU A 116 -10.69 2.94 15.89
C GLU A 116 -12.11 2.75 16.43
N ARG A 117 -12.40 1.65 17.16
CA ARG A 117 -13.73 1.35 17.71
C ARG A 117 -13.68 0.59 19.04
N ALA A 118 -12.97 1.13 20.02
CA ALA A 118 -12.93 0.52 21.36
C ALA A 118 -14.31 0.44 22.08
N GLU A 119 -15.34 1.07 21.54
CA GLU A 119 -16.69 1.07 22.13
C GLU A 119 -17.58 -0.12 21.69
N ASP A 120 -17.26 -0.83 20.60
CA ASP A 120 -18.09 -1.93 20.06
C ASP A 120 -17.57 -3.35 20.40
N ALA A 121 -16.51 -3.47 21.16
CA ALA A 121 -15.80 -4.75 21.36
C ALA A 121 -16.50 -5.78 22.26
N SER A 122 -17.67 -5.47 22.84
CA SER A 122 -18.35 -6.35 23.80
C SER A 122 -19.29 -7.40 23.21
N HIS A 123 -19.43 -7.53 21.88
CA HIS A 123 -20.46 -8.38 21.27
C HIS A 123 -20.04 -9.29 20.10
N VAL A 124 -18.77 -9.74 20.01
CA VAL A 124 -18.30 -10.38 18.75
C VAL A 124 -18.17 -11.91 18.77
N CYS A 125 -18.42 -12.61 19.85
CA CYS A 125 -18.29 -14.08 19.90
C CYS A 125 -19.57 -14.86 20.23
N GLU A 126 -20.75 -14.31 20.02
CA GLU A 126 -22.00 -15.10 20.13
C GLU A 126 -22.69 -15.21 18.75
N ARG A 127 -22.25 -16.17 17.93
CA ARG A 127 -23.09 -17.07 17.11
C ARG A 127 -22.26 -18.04 16.30
#